data_a6034165a99f9aab3182738b79fdcc95
#
_entry.id   a6034165a99f9aab3182738b79fdcc95
#
_cell.length_a   1.000
_cell.length_b   1.000
_cell.length_c   1.000
_cell.angle_alpha   90.00
_cell.angle_beta   90.00
_cell.angle_gamma   90.00
#
_symmetry.space_group_name_H-M   'P 1'
#
loop_
_entity.id
_entity.type
_entity.pdbx_description
1 polymer ?
#
loop_
_entity_poly.entity_id
_entity_poly.type
_entity_poly.pdbx_seq_one_letter_code
_entity_poly.pdbx_strand_id
1 'polypeptide(L)'
;RSHSTVEHDYMLNGFFAKSFEEELPNEDMFVSFMIDQKDVTDKLMSLGYEKLDNKKRSELTDSLENAMTQEVKKNDSTLHVSIKPFYEGNKWYATTYRDFTDLRLVFTVPKSMGKFGGDTDNWMWPRQTCDFSVFRIYADPKTNGPAAYSKDNVPYKPKRWAQVSLQGYKDGDYAMTMGYPGTTERYLSSYGIQTMRDAENAPRAQVRGVKQEVMQKHMRADEAVRIKYDSKCASSS
;
A
#
# COMPACT_ATOMS: atom_id res chain seq x y z
N ARG A 1 -2.84 13.35 3.97
CA ARG A 1 -2.57 13.66 5.38
C ARG A 1 -1.37 14.60 5.54
N SER A 2 -0.23 14.30 4.95
CA SER A 2 0.98 15.12 5.05
C SER A 2 0.80 16.57 4.58
N HIS A 3 -0.15 16.79 3.69
CA HIS A 3 -0.50 18.10 3.13
C HIS A 3 -1.72 18.77 3.77
N SER A 4 -2.45 18.05 4.66
CA SER A 4 -3.62 18.65 5.31
C SER A 4 -3.19 19.54 6.47
N THR A 5 -3.72 20.76 6.48
CA THR A 5 -3.58 21.78 7.53
C THR A 5 -4.96 22.22 7.98
N VAL A 6 -5.03 23.05 9.02
CA VAL A 6 -6.32 23.64 9.47
C VAL A 6 -6.92 24.52 8.37
N GLU A 7 -6.08 25.24 7.61
CA GLU A 7 -6.54 26.09 6.50
C GLU A 7 -6.95 25.27 5.26
N HIS A 8 -6.26 24.16 5.02
CA HIS A 8 -6.46 23.29 3.86
C HIS A 8 -6.63 21.84 4.29
N ASP A 9 -7.82 21.50 4.78
CA ASP A 9 -8.14 20.14 5.20
C ASP A 9 -8.49 19.26 4.00
N TYR A 10 -7.47 18.82 3.29
CA TYR A 10 -7.61 17.91 2.15
C TYR A 10 -8.16 16.53 2.54
N MET A 11 -8.00 16.11 3.81
CA MET A 11 -8.59 14.87 4.29
C MET A 11 -10.12 14.94 4.36
N LEU A 12 -10.65 16.11 4.74
CA LEU A 12 -12.09 16.32 4.83
C LEU A 12 -12.71 16.71 3.49
N ASN A 13 -12.06 17.66 2.81
CA ASN A 13 -12.62 18.34 1.64
C ASN A 13 -12.17 17.75 0.31
N GLY A 14 -11.21 16.81 0.32
CA GLY A 14 -10.57 16.33 -0.88
C GLY A 14 -9.57 17.33 -1.46
N PHE A 15 -8.92 16.93 -2.54
CA PHE A 15 -7.96 17.76 -3.28
C PHE A 15 -8.05 17.46 -4.77
N PHE A 16 -7.87 18.48 -5.60
CA PHE A 16 -7.78 18.36 -7.05
C PHE A 16 -6.80 19.39 -7.61
N ALA A 17 -5.69 18.93 -8.18
CA ALA A 17 -4.75 19.77 -8.90
C ALA A 17 -5.29 20.11 -10.29
N LYS A 18 -5.35 21.39 -10.64
CA LYS A 18 -5.82 21.88 -11.93
C LYS A 18 -4.70 21.98 -12.97
N SER A 19 -3.44 21.94 -12.51
CA SER A 19 -2.25 21.94 -13.35
C SER A 19 -1.16 21.06 -12.72
N PHE A 20 -0.08 20.79 -13.48
CA PHE A 20 1.05 20.02 -12.96
C PHE A 20 1.78 20.71 -11.81
N GLU A 21 1.78 22.04 -11.80
CA GLU A 21 2.44 22.87 -10.78
C GLU A 21 1.68 22.82 -9.44
N GLU A 22 0.38 22.54 -9.47
CA GLU A 22 -0.45 22.41 -8.27
C GLU A 22 -0.36 21.01 -7.64
N GLU A 23 0.20 20.02 -8.33
CA GLU A 23 0.33 18.67 -7.79
C GLU A 23 1.27 18.64 -6.58
N LEU A 24 0.83 17.99 -5.50
CA LEU A 24 1.52 18.02 -4.21
C LEU A 24 2.57 16.89 -4.12
N PRO A 25 3.87 17.22 -3.96
CA PRO A 25 4.91 16.20 -3.85
C PRO A 25 4.81 15.40 -2.55
N ASN A 26 5.06 14.10 -2.62
CA ASN A 26 5.06 13.18 -1.48
C ASN A 26 6.44 12.50 -1.37
N GLU A 27 7.38 13.19 -0.75
CA GLU A 27 8.79 12.78 -0.68
C GLU A 27 9.02 11.46 0.09
N ASP A 28 8.11 11.12 1.02
CA ASP A 28 8.19 9.89 1.81
C ASP A 28 7.51 8.68 1.12
N MET A 29 7.00 8.87 -0.10
CA MET A 29 6.34 7.81 -0.85
C MET A 29 7.20 7.35 -2.02
N PHE A 30 7.07 6.08 -2.34
CA PHE A 30 7.64 5.50 -3.54
C PHE A 30 6.66 4.49 -4.16
N VAL A 31 6.87 4.19 -5.41
CA VAL A 31 6.16 3.11 -6.12
C VAL A 31 7.18 2.20 -6.79
N SER A 32 7.00 0.90 -6.61
CA SER A 32 7.89 -0.13 -7.17
C SER A 32 7.24 -0.77 -8.39
N PHE A 33 7.96 -0.73 -9.51
CA PHE A 33 7.60 -1.51 -10.70
C PHE A 33 8.34 -2.84 -10.68
N MET A 34 7.60 -3.93 -10.77
CA MET A 34 8.17 -5.26 -10.96
C MET A 34 8.79 -5.36 -12.36
N ILE A 35 10.08 -5.65 -12.40
CA ILE A 35 10.86 -5.79 -13.64
C ILE A 35 11.03 -7.27 -14.01
N ASP A 36 11.29 -8.12 -13.02
CA ASP A 36 11.52 -9.55 -13.20
C ASP A 36 11.15 -10.31 -11.93
N GLN A 37 10.81 -11.60 -12.06
CA GLN A 37 10.58 -12.47 -10.92
C GLN A 37 11.13 -13.87 -11.22
N LYS A 38 11.90 -14.43 -10.28
CA LYS A 38 12.55 -15.73 -10.39
C LYS A 38 12.22 -16.61 -9.21
N ASP A 39 11.91 -17.88 -9.47
CA ASP A 39 11.82 -18.90 -8.43
C ASP A 39 13.24 -19.18 -7.88
N VAL A 40 13.42 -18.97 -6.58
CA VAL A 40 14.68 -19.20 -5.87
C VAL A 40 14.53 -20.27 -4.79
N THR A 41 13.45 -21.04 -4.83
CA THR A 41 13.16 -22.10 -3.85
C THR A 41 14.32 -23.07 -3.71
N ASP A 42 14.74 -23.69 -4.82
CA ASP A 42 15.82 -24.68 -4.79
C ASP A 42 17.15 -24.10 -4.29
N LYS A 43 17.41 -22.82 -4.63
CA LYS A 43 18.60 -22.13 -4.15
C LYS A 43 18.57 -21.95 -2.64
N LEU A 44 17.45 -21.51 -2.06
CA LEU A 44 17.31 -21.39 -0.60
C LEU A 44 17.40 -22.75 0.10
N MET A 45 16.76 -23.78 -0.44
CA MET A 45 16.79 -25.13 0.12
C MET A 45 18.22 -25.72 0.09
N SER A 46 18.97 -25.50 -0.99
CA SER A 46 20.37 -25.93 -1.11
C SER A 46 21.29 -25.26 -0.07
N LEU A 47 20.93 -24.09 0.43
CA LEU A 47 21.63 -23.40 1.51
C LEU A 47 21.22 -23.87 2.92
N GLY A 48 20.39 -24.91 3.01
CA GLY A 48 19.97 -25.52 4.26
C GLY A 48 18.86 -24.80 5.01
N TYR A 49 18.09 -23.96 4.33
CA TYR A 49 17.01 -23.14 4.90
C TYR A 49 16.08 -23.90 5.87
N GLU A 50 15.67 -25.12 5.51
CA GLU A 50 14.74 -25.93 6.32
C GLU A 50 15.28 -26.30 7.69
N LYS A 51 16.61 -26.45 7.81
CA LYS A 51 17.29 -26.87 9.03
C LYS A 51 17.58 -25.71 10.00
N LEU A 52 17.29 -24.49 9.60
CA LEU A 52 17.57 -23.28 10.37
C LEU A 52 16.38 -22.90 11.26
N ASP A 53 16.69 -22.27 12.40
CA ASP A 53 15.69 -21.57 13.20
C ASP A 53 15.19 -20.30 12.50
N ASN A 54 14.09 -19.72 12.99
CA ASN A 54 13.43 -18.57 12.33
C ASN A 54 14.38 -17.36 12.18
N LYS A 55 15.26 -17.11 13.14
CA LYS A 55 16.21 -15.99 13.08
C LYS A 55 17.23 -16.20 11.97
N LYS A 56 17.82 -17.37 11.90
CA LYS A 56 18.81 -17.73 10.87
C LYS A 56 18.17 -17.81 9.48
N ARG A 57 16.90 -18.23 9.38
CA ARG A 57 16.14 -18.19 8.13
C ARG A 57 15.99 -16.77 7.60
N SER A 58 15.67 -15.82 8.47
CA SER A 58 15.60 -14.40 8.09
C SER A 58 16.96 -13.89 7.64
N GLU A 59 18.01 -14.13 8.43
CA GLU A 59 19.39 -13.71 8.12
C GLU A 59 19.87 -14.28 6.76
N LEU A 60 19.57 -15.55 6.48
CA LEU A 60 19.89 -16.18 5.20
C LEU A 60 19.14 -15.53 4.04
N THR A 61 17.84 -15.30 4.21
CA THR A 61 17.00 -14.65 3.19
C THR A 61 17.50 -13.24 2.91
N ASP A 62 17.77 -12.45 3.94
CA ASP A 62 18.29 -11.08 3.83
C ASP A 62 19.67 -11.06 3.15
N SER A 63 20.53 -12.00 3.48
CA SER A 63 21.85 -12.13 2.86
C SER A 63 21.73 -12.45 1.36
N LEU A 64 20.85 -13.37 0.99
CA LEU A 64 20.60 -13.70 -0.42
C LEU A 64 19.97 -12.54 -1.18
N GLU A 65 19.00 -11.85 -0.58
CA GLU A 65 18.36 -10.66 -1.12
C GLU A 65 19.38 -9.55 -1.40
N ASN A 66 20.28 -9.29 -0.42
CA ASN A 66 21.36 -8.32 -0.57
C ASN A 66 22.34 -8.72 -1.68
N ALA A 67 22.77 -9.98 -1.73
CA ALA A 67 23.67 -10.47 -2.77
C ALA A 67 23.07 -10.30 -4.18
N MET A 68 21.80 -10.68 -4.35
CA MET A 68 21.09 -10.53 -5.62
C MET A 68 20.87 -9.05 -5.97
N THR A 69 20.59 -8.20 -4.99
CA THR A 69 20.50 -6.75 -5.18
C THR A 69 21.82 -6.16 -5.68
N GLN A 70 22.95 -6.54 -5.10
CA GLN A 70 24.25 -6.08 -5.57
C GLN A 70 24.55 -6.54 -7.00
N GLU A 71 24.08 -7.72 -7.37
CA GLU A 71 24.26 -8.23 -8.73
C GLU A 71 23.47 -7.43 -9.76
N VAL A 72 22.17 -7.17 -9.51
CA VAL A 72 21.35 -6.39 -10.45
C VAL A 72 21.80 -4.94 -10.54
N LYS A 73 22.31 -4.36 -9.45
CA LYS A 73 22.84 -2.99 -9.41
C LYS A 73 24.09 -2.77 -10.25
N LYS A 74 24.84 -3.81 -10.60
CA LYS A 74 25.98 -3.69 -11.54
C LYS A 74 25.53 -3.20 -12.91
N ASN A 75 24.32 -3.58 -13.34
CA ASN A 75 23.76 -3.21 -14.63
C ASN A 75 22.87 -1.97 -14.55
N ASP A 76 22.13 -1.81 -13.45
CA ASP A 76 21.22 -0.71 -13.23
C ASP A 76 21.11 -0.43 -11.72
N SER A 77 21.68 0.70 -11.30
CA SER A 77 21.76 1.11 -9.89
C SER A 77 20.39 1.42 -9.27
N THR A 78 19.35 1.59 -10.09
CA THR A 78 17.98 1.87 -9.64
C THR A 78 17.18 0.61 -9.25
N LEU A 79 17.76 -0.58 -9.46
CA LEU A 79 17.11 -1.85 -9.17
C LEU A 79 17.44 -2.36 -7.77
N HIS A 80 16.46 -3.04 -7.19
CA HIS A 80 16.67 -3.85 -5.99
C HIS A 80 15.86 -5.16 -6.09
N VAL A 81 16.25 -6.15 -5.29
CA VAL A 81 15.58 -7.45 -5.22
C VAL A 81 14.91 -7.60 -3.87
N SER A 82 13.71 -8.18 -3.85
CA SER A 82 13.05 -8.63 -2.63
C SER A 82 12.66 -10.09 -2.75
N ILE A 83 12.99 -10.90 -1.72
CA ILE A 83 12.68 -12.32 -1.67
C ILE A 83 11.51 -12.53 -0.71
N LYS A 84 10.43 -13.11 -1.22
CA LYS A 84 9.22 -13.36 -0.43
C LYS A 84 8.73 -14.80 -0.59
N PRO A 85 8.15 -15.36 0.49
CA PRO A 85 7.48 -16.66 0.43
C PRO A 85 6.12 -16.53 -0.28
N PHE A 86 5.79 -17.54 -1.06
CA PHE A 86 4.49 -17.74 -1.70
C PHE A 86 3.95 -19.12 -1.32
N TYR A 87 2.63 -19.28 -1.43
CA TYR A 87 1.96 -20.55 -1.14
C TYR A 87 2.34 -21.09 0.25
N GLU A 88 2.20 -20.24 1.28
CA GLU A 88 2.51 -20.56 2.67
C GLU A 88 3.98 -21.01 2.90
N GLY A 89 4.90 -20.52 2.07
CA GLY A 89 6.33 -20.84 2.16
C GLY A 89 6.76 -22.05 1.33
N ASN A 90 5.86 -22.66 0.56
CA ASN A 90 6.22 -23.77 -0.35
C ASN A 90 7.04 -23.33 -1.56
N LYS A 91 6.98 -22.03 -1.90
CA LYS A 91 7.76 -21.42 -2.98
C LYS A 91 8.35 -20.09 -2.51
N TRP A 92 9.53 -19.78 -3.04
CA TRP A 92 10.22 -18.53 -2.77
C TRP A 92 10.57 -17.83 -4.08
N TYR A 93 10.20 -16.58 -4.19
CA TYR A 93 10.47 -15.79 -5.38
C TYR A 93 11.32 -14.58 -5.05
N ALA A 94 12.36 -14.39 -5.85
CA ALA A 94 13.14 -13.16 -5.91
C ALA A 94 12.53 -12.25 -6.97
N THR A 95 11.97 -11.15 -6.53
CA THR A 95 11.35 -10.15 -7.41
C THR A 95 12.27 -8.93 -7.52
N THR A 96 12.63 -8.57 -8.74
CA THR A 96 13.42 -7.37 -9.02
C THR A 96 12.48 -6.20 -9.25
N TYR A 97 12.70 -5.10 -8.52
CA TYR A 97 11.91 -3.88 -8.58
C TYR A 97 12.75 -2.69 -9.01
N ARG A 98 12.06 -1.72 -9.61
CA ARG A 98 12.55 -0.35 -9.82
C ARG A 98 11.64 0.62 -9.09
N ASP A 99 12.23 1.44 -8.22
CA ASP A 99 11.48 2.40 -7.41
C ASP A 99 11.51 3.80 -8.01
N PHE A 100 10.34 4.42 -8.07
CA PHE A 100 10.18 5.83 -8.36
C PHE A 100 9.77 6.57 -7.10
N THR A 101 10.47 7.64 -6.78
CA THR A 101 10.33 8.39 -5.52
C THR A 101 9.73 9.79 -5.69
N ASP A 102 9.68 10.33 -6.90
CA ASP A 102 8.94 11.59 -7.17
C ASP A 102 7.49 11.26 -7.51
N LEU A 103 6.67 11.15 -6.45
CA LEU A 103 5.22 10.96 -6.56
C LEU A 103 4.51 12.23 -6.13
N ARG A 104 3.53 12.66 -6.92
CA ARG A 104 2.73 13.84 -6.63
C ARG A 104 1.26 13.50 -6.58
N LEU A 105 0.58 14.00 -5.54
CA LEU A 105 -0.86 13.84 -5.40
C LEU A 105 -1.58 14.74 -6.41
N VAL A 106 -2.40 14.13 -7.24
CA VAL A 106 -3.21 14.80 -8.26
C VAL A 106 -4.63 15.02 -7.76
N PHE A 107 -5.18 13.99 -7.12
CA PHE A 107 -6.57 13.99 -6.70
C PHE A 107 -6.79 13.07 -5.50
N THR A 108 -7.65 13.49 -4.60
CA THR A 108 -8.25 12.63 -3.57
C THR A 108 -9.69 13.07 -3.31
N VAL A 109 -10.56 12.10 -3.10
CA VAL A 109 -11.98 12.36 -2.84
C VAL A 109 -12.18 12.99 -1.46
N PRO A 110 -13.22 13.81 -1.27
CA PRO A 110 -13.63 14.28 0.04
C PRO A 110 -14.14 13.13 0.92
N LYS A 111 -14.01 13.26 2.23
CA LYS A 111 -14.44 12.22 3.21
C LYS A 111 -15.92 11.88 3.06
N SER A 112 -16.77 12.85 2.70
CA SER A 112 -18.21 12.65 2.43
C SER A 112 -18.48 11.70 1.26
N MET A 113 -17.54 11.58 0.32
CA MET A 113 -17.60 10.64 -0.80
C MET A 113 -16.87 9.33 -0.47
N GLY A 114 -15.70 9.43 0.18
CA GLY A 114 -14.88 8.28 0.51
C GLY A 114 -15.52 7.33 1.52
N LYS A 115 -16.34 7.88 2.44
CA LYS A 115 -16.98 7.14 3.54
C LYS A 115 -18.47 7.44 3.68
N PHE A 116 -19.23 7.53 2.59
CA PHE A 116 -20.65 7.90 2.66
C PHE A 116 -21.52 6.85 3.37
N GLY A 117 -21.12 5.57 3.36
CA GLY A 117 -21.77 4.48 4.09
C GLY A 117 -21.24 4.26 5.51
N GLY A 118 -20.35 5.13 6.01
CA GLY A 118 -19.68 4.96 7.31
C GLY A 118 -18.74 3.78 7.35
N ASP A 119 -18.44 3.27 8.56
CA ASP A 119 -17.54 2.12 8.72
C ASP A 119 -18.28 0.78 8.50
N THR A 120 -19.54 0.69 8.87
CA THR A 120 -20.35 -0.55 8.72
C THR A 120 -20.49 -0.93 7.24
N ASP A 121 -20.99 -0.03 6.41
CA ASP A 121 -21.27 -0.32 5.00
C ASP A 121 -20.01 -0.29 4.12
N ASN A 122 -18.86 0.03 4.68
CA ASN A 122 -17.56 -0.15 4.02
C ASN A 122 -17.13 -1.64 4.02
N TRP A 123 -17.51 -2.40 5.04
CA TRP A 123 -17.08 -3.79 5.21
C TRP A 123 -18.20 -4.82 4.96
N MET A 124 -19.45 -4.39 4.98
CA MET A 124 -20.61 -5.24 4.72
C MET A 124 -21.12 -5.04 3.29
N TRP A 125 -21.64 -6.08 2.70
CA TRP A 125 -22.31 -6.00 1.41
C TRP A 125 -23.78 -5.55 1.57
N PRO A 126 -24.29 -4.66 0.69
CA PRO A 126 -23.59 -3.92 -0.37
C PRO A 126 -22.72 -2.81 0.19
N ARG A 127 -21.47 -2.71 -0.30
CA ARG A 127 -20.50 -1.73 0.19
C ARG A 127 -20.85 -0.32 -0.31
N GLN A 128 -20.81 0.64 0.60
CA GLN A 128 -21.14 2.06 0.36
C GLN A 128 -19.88 2.91 0.63
N THR A 129 -18.94 2.82 -0.30
CA THR A 129 -17.65 3.53 -0.22
C THR A 129 -17.13 3.87 -1.62
N CYS A 130 -16.45 5.01 -1.74
CA CYS A 130 -15.76 5.42 -2.95
C CYS A 130 -14.44 6.12 -2.57
N ASP A 131 -13.55 5.34 -1.93
CA ASP A 131 -12.29 5.83 -1.38
C ASP A 131 -11.15 5.53 -2.34
N PHE A 132 -10.63 6.58 -2.99
CA PHE A 132 -9.47 6.49 -3.86
C PHE A 132 -8.68 7.78 -3.93
N SER A 133 -7.41 7.66 -4.32
CA SER A 133 -6.52 8.78 -4.62
C SER A 133 -5.76 8.52 -5.91
N VAL A 134 -5.43 9.58 -6.62
CA VAL A 134 -4.65 9.54 -7.86
C VAL A 134 -3.31 10.22 -7.63
N PHE A 135 -2.25 9.51 -7.91
CA PHE A 135 -0.89 10.03 -7.88
C PHE A 135 -0.28 9.98 -9.28
N ARG A 136 0.57 10.95 -9.57
CA ARG A 136 1.38 10.95 -10.77
C ARG A 136 2.83 10.66 -10.42
N ILE A 137 3.44 9.78 -11.21
CA ILE A 137 4.86 9.49 -11.13
C ILE A 137 5.61 10.49 -12.01
N TYR A 138 6.66 11.07 -11.47
CA TYR A 138 7.58 11.93 -12.21
C TYR A 138 8.93 11.23 -12.38
N ALA A 139 9.60 11.55 -13.46
CA ALA A 139 10.83 10.92 -13.90
C ALA A 139 11.83 11.96 -14.42
N ASP A 140 13.09 11.58 -14.47
CA ASP A 140 14.13 12.36 -15.12
C ASP A 140 13.79 12.64 -16.61
N PRO A 141 13.84 13.89 -17.07
CA PRO A 141 13.39 14.24 -18.41
C PRO A 141 14.23 13.63 -19.54
N LYS A 142 15.48 13.23 -19.28
CA LYS A 142 16.40 12.68 -20.28
C LYS A 142 16.31 11.17 -20.38
N THR A 143 16.19 10.50 -19.22
CA THR A 143 16.24 9.03 -19.15
C THR A 143 14.86 8.40 -19.02
N ASN A 144 13.83 9.17 -18.63
CA ASN A 144 12.52 8.67 -18.20
C ASN A 144 12.63 7.63 -17.05
N GLY A 145 13.71 7.70 -16.28
CA GLY A 145 14.03 6.83 -15.16
C GLY A 145 13.73 7.48 -13.82
N PRO A 146 13.91 6.70 -12.71
CA PRO A 146 13.76 7.23 -11.37
C PRO A 146 14.67 8.43 -11.10
N ALA A 147 14.12 9.41 -10.40
CA ALA A 147 14.85 10.58 -9.94
C ALA A 147 14.30 11.03 -8.57
N ALA A 148 15.14 11.65 -7.76
CA ALA A 148 14.68 12.38 -6.59
C ALA A 148 13.78 13.55 -7.02
N TYR A 149 12.96 14.05 -6.10
CA TYR A 149 12.09 15.20 -6.38
C TYR A 149 12.88 16.37 -7.00
N SER A 150 12.38 16.87 -8.12
CA SER A 150 12.87 18.09 -8.77
C SER A 150 11.71 18.74 -9.54
N LYS A 151 11.71 20.08 -9.57
CA LYS A 151 10.77 20.83 -10.41
C LYS A 151 10.95 20.58 -11.91
N ASP A 152 12.15 20.14 -12.30
CA ASP A 152 12.49 19.85 -13.71
C ASP A 152 12.04 18.44 -14.14
N ASN A 153 11.64 17.59 -13.20
CA ASN A 153 11.12 16.27 -13.54
C ASN A 153 9.81 16.38 -14.33
N VAL A 154 9.63 15.44 -15.24
CA VAL A 154 8.44 15.37 -16.10
C VAL A 154 7.58 14.15 -15.77
N PRO A 155 6.28 14.15 -16.10
CA PRO A 155 5.46 12.97 -15.95
C PRO A 155 6.09 11.74 -16.60
N TYR A 156 6.19 10.65 -15.83
CA TYR A 156 6.71 9.38 -16.33
C TYR A 156 5.89 8.88 -17.52
N LYS A 157 6.56 8.44 -18.56
CA LYS A 157 5.95 7.88 -19.77
C LYS A 157 6.02 6.35 -19.73
N PRO A 158 4.94 5.65 -19.31
CA PRO A 158 4.94 4.19 -19.25
C PRO A 158 4.91 3.58 -20.65
N LYS A 159 5.52 2.40 -20.82
CA LYS A 159 5.46 1.66 -22.09
C LYS A 159 4.06 1.16 -22.41
N ARG A 160 3.27 0.89 -21.38
CA ARG A 160 1.87 0.44 -21.47
C ARG A 160 1.08 1.01 -20.30
N TRP A 161 -0.20 1.23 -20.51
CA TRP A 161 -1.14 1.67 -19.48
C TRP A 161 -2.50 1.03 -19.72
N ALA A 162 -3.31 0.91 -18.68
CA ALA A 162 -4.69 0.50 -18.78
C ALA A 162 -5.52 1.66 -19.37
N GLN A 163 -6.33 1.37 -20.38
CA GLN A 163 -7.24 2.36 -20.94
C GLN A 163 -8.50 2.44 -20.08
N VAL A 164 -8.94 3.66 -19.77
CA VAL A 164 -10.21 3.89 -19.09
C VAL A 164 -11.35 3.72 -20.10
N SER A 165 -12.28 2.79 -19.83
CA SER A 165 -13.48 2.60 -20.62
C SER A 165 -14.67 3.25 -19.93
N LEU A 166 -15.44 4.03 -20.67
CA LEU A 166 -16.71 4.62 -20.23
C LEU A 166 -17.94 3.84 -20.74
N GLN A 167 -17.75 2.69 -21.35
CA GLN A 167 -18.85 1.87 -21.90
C GLN A 167 -19.67 1.18 -20.80
N GLY A 168 -19.16 1.16 -19.56
CA GLY A 168 -19.77 0.43 -18.46
C GLY A 168 -19.57 -1.09 -18.58
N TYR A 169 -20.37 -1.84 -17.84
CA TYR A 169 -20.35 -3.30 -17.81
C TYR A 169 -21.79 -3.83 -17.72
N LYS A 170 -21.98 -5.08 -18.07
CA LYS A 170 -23.25 -5.79 -18.02
C LYS A 170 -23.13 -6.99 -17.10
N ASP A 171 -24.27 -7.51 -16.68
CA ASP A 171 -24.32 -8.75 -15.90
C ASP A 171 -23.74 -9.90 -16.72
N GLY A 172 -22.80 -10.66 -16.10
CA GLY A 172 -22.04 -11.73 -16.77
C GLY A 172 -20.74 -11.30 -17.45
N ASP A 173 -20.40 -10.01 -17.50
CA ASP A 173 -19.11 -9.56 -18.01
C ASP A 173 -17.97 -9.98 -17.07
N TYR A 174 -16.80 -10.27 -17.65
CA TYR A 174 -15.61 -10.54 -16.86
C TYR A 174 -15.14 -9.28 -16.13
N ALA A 175 -14.91 -9.41 -14.82
CA ALA A 175 -14.35 -8.33 -13.98
C ALA A 175 -13.18 -8.85 -13.16
N MET A 176 -12.16 -8.03 -13.01
CA MET A 176 -10.95 -8.34 -12.23
C MET A 176 -10.48 -7.10 -11.48
N THR A 177 -10.08 -7.29 -10.22
CA THR A 177 -9.34 -6.29 -9.45
C THR A 177 -7.87 -6.66 -9.40
N MET A 178 -6.99 -5.65 -9.54
CA MET A 178 -5.55 -5.81 -9.41
C MET A 178 -5.08 -5.04 -8.19
N GLY A 179 -4.19 -5.64 -7.40
CA GLY A 179 -3.62 -4.98 -6.22
C GLY A 179 -3.11 -5.99 -5.19
N TYR A 180 -2.87 -5.47 -3.99
CA TYR A 180 -2.36 -6.23 -2.85
C TYR A 180 -3.39 -6.20 -1.72
N PRO A 181 -4.44 -7.04 -1.78
CA PRO A 181 -5.47 -7.09 -0.76
C PRO A 181 -4.89 -7.58 0.56
N GLY A 182 -5.57 -7.25 1.65
CA GLY A 182 -5.28 -7.82 2.96
C GLY A 182 -5.61 -9.31 3.04
N THR A 183 -5.55 -9.85 4.24
CA THR A 183 -5.84 -11.26 4.49
C THR A 183 -7.34 -11.48 4.69
N THR A 184 -7.87 -12.52 4.05
CA THR A 184 -9.22 -13.02 4.28
C THR A 184 -9.14 -14.53 4.55
N GLU A 185 -9.61 -14.95 5.71
CA GLU A 185 -9.67 -16.35 6.09
C GLU A 185 -11.06 -16.91 5.78
N ARG A 186 -11.16 -17.75 4.76
CA ARG A 186 -12.44 -18.26 4.24
C ARG A 186 -12.82 -19.65 4.75
N TYR A 187 -11.86 -20.41 5.28
CA TYR A 187 -12.01 -21.84 5.57
C TYR A 187 -11.61 -22.18 7.00
N LEU A 188 -11.93 -21.30 7.95
CA LEU A 188 -11.73 -21.60 9.37
C LEU A 188 -12.74 -22.63 9.84
N SER A 189 -12.26 -23.57 10.66
CA SER A 189 -13.14 -24.44 11.43
C SER A 189 -13.88 -23.66 12.52
N SER A 190 -14.93 -24.24 13.11
CA SER A 190 -15.63 -23.65 14.26
C SER A 190 -14.70 -23.36 15.44
N TYR A 191 -13.71 -24.19 15.69
CA TYR A 191 -12.68 -23.97 16.71
C TYR A 191 -11.78 -22.77 16.38
N GLY A 192 -11.37 -22.61 15.14
CA GLY A 192 -10.60 -21.44 14.69
C GLY A 192 -11.40 -20.14 14.85
N ILE A 193 -12.70 -20.17 14.53
CA ILE A 193 -13.59 -19.00 14.73
C ILE A 193 -13.73 -18.67 16.22
N GLN A 194 -13.88 -19.68 17.10
CA GLN A 194 -13.93 -19.47 18.56
C GLN A 194 -12.64 -18.83 19.08
N THR A 195 -11.49 -19.34 18.67
CA THR A 195 -10.19 -18.77 19.04
C THR A 195 -10.06 -17.32 18.58
N MET A 196 -10.39 -17.02 17.33
CA MET A 196 -10.36 -15.67 16.79
C MET A 196 -11.32 -14.73 17.54
N ARG A 197 -12.54 -15.17 17.82
CA ARG A 197 -13.53 -14.37 18.55
C ARG A 197 -13.10 -14.07 19.97
N ASP A 198 -12.71 -15.09 20.73
CA ASP A 198 -12.58 -15.02 22.20
C ASP A 198 -11.16 -14.62 22.63
N ALA A 199 -10.13 -15.16 21.96
CA ALA A 199 -8.75 -14.91 22.34
C ALA A 199 -8.10 -13.72 21.60
N GLU A 200 -8.57 -13.40 20.40
CA GLU A 200 -7.96 -12.31 19.59
C GLU A 200 -8.87 -11.08 19.52
N ASN A 201 -10.11 -11.23 19.05
CA ASN A 201 -10.94 -10.08 18.72
C ASN A 201 -11.53 -9.41 19.96
N ALA A 202 -11.95 -10.15 20.97
CA ALA A 202 -12.55 -9.58 22.17
C ALA A 202 -11.56 -8.69 22.95
N PRO A 203 -10.33 -9.14 23.30
CA PRO A 203 -9.33 -8.28 23.93
C PRO A 203 -8.91 -7.10 23.05
N ARG A 204 -8.78 -7.33 21.74
CA ARG A 204 -8.42 -6.28 20.77
C ARG A 204 -9.49 -5.19 20.72
N ALA A 205 -10.76 -5.55 20.66
CA ALA A 205 -11.88 -4.61 20.66
C ALA A 205 -11.91 -3.77 21.94
N GLN A 206 -11.71 -4.40 23.10
CA GLN A 206 -11.67 -3.70 24.38
C GLN A 206 -10.53 -2.67 24.44
N VAL A 207 -9.30 -3.06 24.12
CA VAL A 207 -8.14 -2.17 24.15
C VAL A 207 -8.29 -1.03 23.11
N ARG A 208 -8.76 -1.35 21.92
CA ARG A 208 -9.00 -0.36 20.86
C ARG A 208 -10.11 0.61 21.24
N GLY A 209 -11.19 0.14 21.86
CA GLY A 209 -12.28 1.00 22.35
C GLY A 209 -11.79 2.09 23.28
N VAL A 210 -11.02 1.75 24.32
CA VAL A 210 -10.43 2.72 25.23
C VAL A 210 -9.49 3.71 24.49
N LYS A 211 -8.64 3.20 23.61
CA LYS A 211 -7.75 4.04 22.81
C LYS A 211 -8.53 5.02 21.92
N GLN A 212 -9.60 4.56 21.28
CA GLN A 212 -10.43 5.40 20.42
C GLN A 212 -11.16 6.49 21.20
N GLU A 213 -11.71 6.16 22.37
CA GLU A 213 -12.38 7.13 23.23
C GLU A 213 -11.44 8.30 23.58
N VAL A 214 -10.20 7.98 24.00
CA VAL A 214 -9.20 9.00 24.31
C VAL A 214 -8.85 9.82 23.07
N MET A 215 -8.57 9.18 21.92
CA MET A 215 -8.26 9.89 20.68
C MET A 215 -9.39 10.80 20.24
N GLN A 216 -10.63 10.31 20.21
CA GLN A 216 -11.81 11.07 19.81
C GLN A 216 -12.06 12.27 20.72
N LYS A 217 -11.86 12.13 22.04
CA LYS A 217 -11.97 13.24 22.99
C LYS A 217 -11.06 14.41 22.60
N HIS A 218 -9.79 14.13 22.33
CA HIS A 218 -8.82 15.15 21.94
C HIS A 218 -9.03 15.67 20.52
N MET A 219 -9.41 14.83 19.58
CA MET A 219 -9.72 15.21 18.21
C MET A 219 -10.95 16.13 18.10
N ARG A 220 -11.93 15.97 18.99
CA ARG A 220 -13.11 16.86 19.04
C ARG A 220 -12.78 18.23 19.64
N ALA A 221 -11.78 18.29 20.52
CA ALA A 221 -11.37 19.52 21.19
C ALA A 221 -10.41 20.38 20.34
N ASP A 222 -9.65 19.78 19.40
CA ASP A 222 -8.61 20.44 18.63
C ASP A 222 -8.55 19.88 17.20
N GLU A 223 -8.75 20.77 16.22
CA GLU A 223 -8.77 20.41 14.81
C GLU A 223 -7.39 19.98 14.28
N ALA A 224 -6.31 20.58 14.76
CA ALA A 224 -4.96 20.17 14.37
C ALA A 224 -4.64 18.76 14.90
N VAL A 225 -5.13 18.42 16.09
CA VAL A 225 -5.06 17.06 16.65
C VAL A 225 -5.90 16.11 15.80
N ARG A 226 -7.09 16.52 15.38
CA ARG A 226 -7.95 15.72 14.50
C ARG A 226 -7.21 15.35 13.20
N ILE A 227 -6.66 16.31 12.50
CA ILE A 227 -5.90 16.07 11.24
C ILE A 227 -4.75 15.08 11.45
N LYS A 228 -4.03 15.18 12.56
CA LYS A 228 -2.92 14.28 12.89
C LYS A 228 -3.36 12.83 13.18
N TYR A 229 -4.51 12.66 13.81
CA TYR A 229 -4.92 11.37 14.37
C TYR A 229 -6.08 10.70 13.64
N ASP A 230 -6.77 11.36 12.70
CA ASP A 230 -7.96 10.80 12.01
C ASP A 230 -7.67 9.44 11.37
N SER A 231 -6.58 9.31 10.61
CA SER A 231 -6.21 8.04 10.00
C SER A 231 -5.81 6.96 11.02
N LYS A 232 -5.17 7.35 12.14
CA LYS A 232 -4.82 6.40 13.22
C LYS A 232 -6.05 5.95 14.00
N CYS A 233 -7.01 6.85 14.19
CA CYS A 233 -8.29 6.53 14.81
C CYS A 233 -9.08 5.58 13.91
N ALA A 234 -9.20 5.88 12.62
CA ALA A 234 -9.87 5.03 11.64
C ALA A 234 -9.24 3.62 11.52
N SER A 235 -7.91 3.52 11.49
CA SER A 235 -7.23 2.22 11.44
C SER A 235 -7.33 1.40 12.73
N SER A 236 -7.82 2.01 13.81
CA SER A 236 -8.04 1.38 15.12
C SER A 236 -9.50 0.97 15.33
N SER A 237 -10.39 1.30 14.40
CA SER A 237 -11.82 0.93 14.42
C SER A 237 -12.06 -0.53 14.15
#